data_6cd448c329f73476c0ad19449d3a4743
#
_entry.id   6cd448c329f73476c0ad19449d3a4743
#
_cell.length_a   1.000
_cell.length_b   1.000
_cell.length_c   1.000
_cell.angle_alpha   90.00
_cell.angle_beta   90.00
_cell.angle_gamma   90.00
#
_symmetry.space_group_name_H-M   'P 1'
#
loop_
_entity.id
_entity.type
_entity.pdbx_description
1 polymer ?
#
loop_
_entity_poly.entity_id
_entity_poly.type
_entity_poly.pdbx_seq_one_letter_code
_entity_poly.pdbx_strand_id
1 'polypeptide(L)'
;MRYGPGVGLFNRIVAAFGLLLFTMFAMAPPAPAQQAAPTKIIVLGDSLSAGYKLPRDAAFTSQLEKALKDKGYNVVAPPTGVSGETTAGGLARLDWLLADKPDLVIVELGANDGLRGIDPAATRENLDKILSKLKQRGVPALLAGMMAPRNLGADYGRRFDAIYPELAKQHDVPLYPFFLEGVAMDPKLNQEDGMHPTQEGVAVIVRNILPSVTAVLDKMKKAG
;
A
#
# COMPACT_ATOMS: atom_id res chain seq x y z
N MET A 1 -58.32 19.68 -79.28
CA MET A 1 -56.87 19.78 -79.15
C MET A 1 -56.41 18.94 -78.01
N ARG A 2 -55.59 17.96 -78.29
CA ARG A 2 -55.02 16.97 -77.30
C ARG A 2 -53.81 17.55 -76.62
N TYR A 3 -53.71 17.45 -75.32
CA TYR A 3 -52.45 17.47 -74.59
C TYR A 3 -52.28 16.18 -73.83
N GLY A 4 -51.18 15.48 -74.13
CA GLY A 4 -50.79 14.20 -73.55
C GLY A 4 -49.96 14.39 -72.28
N PRO A 5 -49.64 13.29 -71.64
CA PRO A 5 -49.16 13.23 -70.26
C PRO A 5 -47.63 13.28 -70.14
N GLY A 6 -47.16 14.05 -69.21
CA GLY A 6 -45.73 14.13 -68.87
C GLY A 6 -45.47 14.22 -67.36
N VAL A 7 -45.81 13.24 -66.61
CA VAL A 7 -45.44 13.15 -65.16
C VAL A 7 -45.05 11.72 -64.87
N GLY A 8 -43.79 11.38 -64.98
CA GLY A 8 -43.38 9.99 -64.75
C GLY A 8 -41.89 9.72 -64.54
N LEU A 9 -41.04 10.76 -64.52
CA LEU A 9 -39.59 10.48 -64.38
C LEU A 9 -38.89 11.14 -63.18
N PHE A 10 -39.56 12.06 -62.49
CA PHE A 10 -38.93 12.80 -61.39
C PHE A 10 -39.03 12.10 -60.01
N ASN A 11 -39.95 11.14 -59.84
CA ASN A 11 -40.20 10.48 -58.56
C ASN A 11 -39.40 9.20 -58.32
N ARG A 12 -38.56 8.76 -59.27
CA ARG A 12 -37.76 7.55 -59.11
C ARG A 12 -36.30 7.81 -58.69
N ILE A 13 -35.83 9.06 -58.77
CA ILE A 13 -34.43 9.41 -58.42
C ILE A 13 -34.31 9.80 -56.93
N VAL A 14 -35.39 10.26 -56.28
CA VAL A 14 -35.37 10.67 -54.87
C VAL A 14 -35.42 9.49 -53.92
N ALA A 15 -35.95 8.33 -54.35
CA ALA A 15 -36.01 7.10 -53.49
C ALA A 15 -34.69 6.34 -53.40
N ALA A 16 -33.73 6.53 -54.31
CA ALA A 16 -32.45 5.82 -54.33
C ALA A 16 -31.34 6.48 -53.49
N PHE A 17 -31.47 7.79 -53.19
CA PHE A 17 -30.48 8.51 -52.40
C PHE A 17 -30.76 8.47 -50.88
N GLY A 18 -31.98 8.13 -50.44
CA GLY A 18 -32.35 8.02 -49.03
C GLY A 18 -31.89 6.74 -48.35
N LEU A 19 -31.51 5.69 -49.11
CA LEU A 19 -31.18 4.37 -48.52
C LEU A 19 -29.65 4.14 -48.35
N LEU A 20 -28.83 5.06 -48.82
CA LEU A 20 -27.34 4.90 -48.74
C LEU A 20 -26.71 5.67 -47.55
N LEU A 21 -27.52 6.41 -46.80
CA LEU A 21 -27.03 7.21 -45.64
C LEU A 21 -27.21 6.49 -44.27
N PHE A 22 -27.79 5.30 -44.26
CA PHE A 22 -28.12 4.62 -43.00
C PHE A 22 -27.16 3.48 -42.61
N THR A 23 -26.07 3.22 -43.34
CA THR A 23 -25.16 2.10 -43.05
C THR A 23 -23.73 2.49 -42.68
N MET A 24 -23.46 3.78 -42.39
CA MET A 24 -22.18 4.22 -41.84
C MET A 24 -22.27 4.67 -40.38
N PHE A 25 -23.05 3.96 -39.54
CA PHE A 25 -22.82 4.00 -38.13
C PHE A 25 -21.64 3.03 -37.87
N ALA A 26 -20.45 3.47 -38.26
CA ALA A 26 -19.22 2.78 -38.02
C ALA A 26 -19.14 2.47 -36.53
N MET A 27 -19.03 1.19 -36.17
CA MET A 27 -18.67 0.72 -34.85
C MET A 27 -17.39 1.45 -34.44
N ALA A 28 -17.53 2.53 -33.64
CA ALA A 28 -16.38 3.11 -32.97
C ALA A 28 -15.69 1.99 -32.18
N PRO A 29 -14.37 1.80 -32.34
CA PRO A 29 -13.68 0.80 -31.53
C PRO A 29 -13.97 1.12 -30.05
N PRO A 30 -14.19 0.10 -29.20
CA PRO A 30 -14.39 0.34 -27.77
C PRO A 30 -13.23 1.19 -27.27
N ALA A 31 -13.53 2.31 -26.61
CA ALA A 31 -12.51 3.15 -26.01
C ALA A 31 -11.64 2.23 -25.11
N PRO A 32 -10.30 2.35 -25.18
CA PRO A 32 -9.44 1.56 -24.34
C PRO A 32 -9.90 1.74 -22.89
N ALA A 33 -10.19 0.64 -22.20
CA ALA A 33 -10.60 0.67 -20.80
C ALA A 33 -9.50 1.42 -20.05
N GLN A 34 -9.84 2.59 -19.50
CA GLN A 34 -8.92 3.42 -18.74
C GLN A 34 -8.48 2.58 -17.54
N GLN A 35 -7.24 2.12 -17.52
CA GLN A 35 -6.71 1.36 -16.39
C GLN A 35 -6.88 2.21 -15.14
N ALA A 36 -7.57 1.67 -14.13
CA ALA A 36 -7.72 2.32 -12.84
C ALA A 36 -6.34 2.70 -12.29
N ALA A 37 -6.24 3.89 -11.70
CA ALA A 37 -5.00 4.34 -11.07
C ALA A 37 -4.51 3.29 -10.06
N PRO A 38 -3.20 3.09 -9.93
CA PRO A 38 -2.67 2.11 -8.99
C PRO A 38 -2.95 2.53 -7.55
N THR A 39 -3.30 1.57 -6.71
CA THR A 39 -3.42 1.76 -5.26
C THR A 39 -2.07 2.13 -4.67
N LYS A 40 -1.98 3.28 -4.02
CA LYS A 40 -0.73 3.79 -3.43
C LYS A 40 -0.59 3.31 -1.99
N ILE A 41 0.43 2.50 -1.74
CA ILE A 41 0.79 1.99 -0.41
C ILE A 41 2.00 2.77 0.08
N ILE A 42 1.85 3.48 1.19
CA ILE A 42 2.97 4.14 1.88
C ILE A 42 3.40 3.30 3.08
N VAL A 43 4.71 3.15 3.25
CA VAL A 43 5.28 2.54 4.46
C VAL A 43 5.86 3.64 5.33
N LEU A 44 5.17 3.96 6.42
CA LEU A 44 5.70 4.81 7.48
C LEU A 44 6.60 3.92 8.35
N GLY A 45 7.89 3.92 8.04
CA GLY A 45 8.82 2.98 8.65
C GLY A 45 10.26 3.48 8.68
N ASP A 46 11.14 2.65 9.21
CA ASP A 46 12.53 2.97 9.48
C ASP A 46 13.52 2.32 8.49
N SER A 47 14.73 1.94 8.97
CA SER A 47 15.76 1.29 8.16
C SER A 47 15.36 -0.09 7.64
N LEU A 48 14.46 -0.77 8.32
CA LEU A 48 13.99 -2.10 7.93
C LEU A 48 13.17 -2.04 6.65
N SER A 49 12.32 -1.02 6.52
CA SER A 49 11.53 -0.78 5.31
C SER A 49 12.28 0.03 4.24
N ALA A 50 13.23 0.89 4.65
CA ALA A 50 14.08 1.64 3.73
C ALA A 50 15.06 0.77 2.94
N GLY A 51 15.37 -0.44 3.41
CA GLY A 51 16.36 -1.33 2.80
C GLY A 51 17.79 -0.86 3.07
N TYR A 52 18.13 -0.63 4.36
CA TYR A 52 19.46 -0.18 4.78
C TYR A 52 20.57 -1.04 4.19
N LYS A 53 21.54 -0.41 3.49
CA LYS A 53 22.65 -1.04 2.76
C LYS A 53 22.24 -2.05 1.68
N LEU A 54 20.97 -2.08 1.26
CA LEU A 54 20.52 -2.91 0.16
C LEU A 54 20.36 -2.08 -1.12
N PRO A 55 20.50 -2.70 -2.30
CA PRO A 55 20.06 -2.07 -3.55
C PRO A 55 18.56 -1.82 -3.52
N ARG A 56 18.10 -0.83 -4.26
CA ARG A 56 16.70 -0.35 -4.21
C ARG A 56 15.67 -1.45 -4.47
N ASP A 57 15.93 -2.33 -5.42
CA ASP A 57 15.07 -3.44 -5.80
C ASP A 57 14.97 -4.54 -4.74
N ALA A 58 15.97 -4.63 -3.85
CA ALA A 58 16.00 -5.53 -2.70
C ALA A 58 15.33 -4.95 -1.44
N ALA A 59 14.97 -3.65 -1.42
CA ALA A 59 14.27 -3.04 -0.31
C ALA A 59 12.84 -3.59 -0.13
N PHE A 60 12.33 -3.52 1.09
CA PHE A 60 11.00 -4.06 1.45
C PHE A 60 9.88 -3.54 0.54
N THR A 61 9.81 -2.23 0.31
CA THR A 61 8.75 -1.64 -0.52
C THR A 61 8.78 -2.16 -1.95
N SER A 62 9.96 -2.29 -2.56
CA SER A 62 10.13 -2.80 -3.93
C SER A 62 9.75 -4.28 -4.04
N GLN A 63 10.19 -5.10 -3.09
CA GLN A 63 9.83 -6.52 -3.06
C GLN A 63 8.34 -6.73 -2.77
N LEU A 64 7.75 -5.93 -1.87
CA LEU A 64 6.30 -5.98 -1.59
C LEU A 64 5.48 -5.58 -2.81
N GLU A 65 5.85 -4.47 -3.47
CA GLU A 65 5.19 -4.03 -4.71
C GLU A 65 5.21 -5.13 -5.76
N LYS A 66 6.38 -5.73 -5.98
CA LYS A 66 6.53 -6.84 -6.93
C LYS A 66 5.64 -8.02 -6.55
N ALA A 67 5.67 -8.47 -5.30
CA ALA A 67 4.88 -9.61 -4.84
C ALA A 67 3.37 -9.38 -4.96
N LEU A 68 2.90 -8.15 -4.73
CA LEU A 68 1.50 -7.78 -4.93
C LEU A 68 1.13 -7.75 -6.41
N LYS A 69 1.99 -7.21 -7.28
CA LYS A 69 1.78 -7.22 -8.73
C LYS A 69 1.74 -8.64 -9.30
N ASP A 70 2.63 -9.52 -8.84
CA ASP A 70 2.64 -10.94 -9.23
C ASP A 70 1.32 -11.65 -8.84
N LYS A 71 0.59 -11.14 -7.84
CA LYS A 71 -0.76 -11.57 -7.45
C LYS A 71 -1.90 -10.84 -8.17
N GLY A 72 -1.60 -9.95 -9.12
CA GLY A 72 -2.60 -9.22 -9.91
C GLY A 72 -3.14 -7.95 -9.25
N TYR A 73 -2.52 -7.44 -8.18
CA TYR A 73 -2.88 -6.14 -7.62
C TYR A 73 -2.20 -5.02 -8.41
N ASN A 74 -2.99 -4.01 -8.82
CA ASN A 74 -2.45 -2.78 -9.41
C ASN A 74 -2.05 -1.82 -8.29
N VAL A 75 -0.79 -1.87 -7.86
CA VAL A 75 -0.26 -1.11 -6.72
C VAL A 75 1.06 -0.42 -7.05
N VAL A 76 1.36 0.63 -6.26
CA VAL A 76 2.69 1.25 -6.17
C VAL A 76 3.06 1.40 -4.69
N ALA A 77 4.31 1.13 -4.34
CA ALA A 77 4.85 1.26 -2.99
C ALA A 77 6.19 2.03 -3.03
N PRO A 78 6.15 3.37 -3.07
CA PRO A 78 7.36 4.18 -3.12
C PRO A 78 8.22 4.01 -1.86
N PRO A 79 9.55 4.21 -1.93
CA PRO A 79 10.44 4.13 -0.79
C PRO A 79 10.22 5.34 0.13
N THR A 80 9.66 5.11 1.30
CA THR A 80 9.31 6.16 2.27
C THR A 80 9.89 5.91 3.67
N GLY A 81 10.60 4.80 3.87
CA GLY A 81 11.31 4.50 5.11
C GLY A 81 12.48 5.47 5.35
N VAL A 82 12.73 5.81 6.61
CA VAL A 82 13.84 6.68 7.02
C VAL A 82 14.70 5.96 8.05
N SER A 83 15.95 5.64 7.68
CA SER A 83 16.86 4.91 8.58
C SER A 83 17.06 5.62 9.92
N GLY A 84 16.95 4.87 11.02
CA GLY A 84 17.09 5.39 12.38
C GLY A 84 15.85 6.09 12.93
N GLU A 85 14.72 6.07 12.19
CA GLU A 85 13.52 6.76 12.61
C GLU A 85 12.85 6.10 13.82
N THR A 86 12.45 6.93 14.78
CA THR A 86 11.64 6.54 15.94
C THR A 86 10.16 6.80 15.67
N THR A 87 9.29 6.31 16.56
CA THR A 87 7.86 6.64 16.49
C THR A 87 7.59 8.15 16.55
N ALA A 88 8.40 8.92 17.30
CA ALA A 88 8.31 10.38 17.33
C ALA A 88 8.67 11.02 15.99
N GLY A 89 9.73 10.53 15.32
CA GLY A 89 10.12 11.00 13.99
C GLY A 89 9.04 10.71 12.95
N GLY A 90 8.52 9.48 12.95
CA GLY A 90 7.42 9.09 12.06
C GLY A 90 6.16 9.94 12.26
N LEU A 91 5.78 10.22 13.51
CA LEU A 91 4.67 11.12 13.82
C LEU A 91 4.90 12.53 13.27
N ALA A 92 6.12 13.06 13.42
CA ALA A 92 6.46 14.42 12.98
C ALA A 92 6.33 14.60 11.46
N ARG A 93 6.65 13.57 10.65
CA ARG A 93 6.55 13.64 9.18
C ARG A 93 5.26 13.07 8.58
N LEU A 94 4.34 12.57 9.41
CA LEU A 94 3.14 11.89 8.93
C LEU A 94 2.29 12.79 8.00
N ASP A 95 2.13 14.09 8.33
CA ASP A 95 1.35 15.02 7.49
C ASP A 95 1.97 15.18 6.09
N TRP A 96 3.29 15.19 6.00
CA TRP A 96 3.98 15.24 4.73
C TRP A 96 3.70 13.99 3.89
N LEU A 97 3.75 12.79 4.49
CA LEU A 97 3.40 11.55 3.79
C LEU A 97 1.93 11.53 3.34
N LEU A 98 1.02 12.04 4.16
CA LEU A 98 -0.41 12.10 3.86
C LEU A 98 -0.74 13.11 2.75
N ALA A 99 0.11 14.10 2.47
CA ALA A 99 -0.05 15.01 1.33
C ALA A 99 0.00 14.26 -0.01
N ASP A 100 0.68 13.12 -0.08
CA ASP A 100 0.75 12.23 -1.23
C ASP A 100 -0.54 11.41 -1.47
N LYS A 101 -1.55 11.55 -0.60
CA LYS A 101 -2.85 10.87 -0.67
C LYS A 101 -2.70 9.35 -0.81
N PRO A 102 -2.09 8.64 0.16
CA PRO A 102 -2.00 7.19 0.13
C PRO A 102 -3.39 6.55 0.29
N ASP A 103 -3.57 5.40 -0.37
CA ASP A 103 -4.75 4.56 -0.20
C ASP A 103 -4.62 3.61 0.99
N LEU A 104 -3.38 3.26 1.37
CA LEU A 104 -3.04 2.41 2.51
C LEU A 104 -1.73 2.89 3.13
N VAL A 105 -1.67 2.94 4.46
CA VAL A 105 -0.42 3.14 5.19
C VAL A 105 -0.08 1.89 6.01
N ILE A 106 1.11 1.32 5.77
CA ILE A 106 1.71 0.31 6.66
C ILE A 106 2.56 1.07 7.68
N VAL A 107 2.22 0.97 8.97
CA VAL A 107 2.96 1.59 10.07
C VAL A 107 3.95 0.57 10.60
N GLU A 108 5.24 0.77 10.29
CA GLU A 108 6.36 -0.10 10.65
C GLU A 108 7.40 0.73 11.42
N LEU A 109 7.17 0.96 12.70
CA LEU A 109 7.99 1.79 13.59
C LEU A 109 8.09 1.19 14.99
N GLY A 110 9.11 1.61 15.73
CA GLY A 110 9.34 1.27 17.12
C GLY A 110 10.63 0.47 17.36
N ALA A 111 11.26 -0.12 16.32
CA ALA A 111 12.53 -0.79 16.48
C ALA A 111 13.58 0.13 17.08
N ASN A 112 13.69 1.38 16.58
CA ASN A 112 14.63 2.36 17.09
C ASN A 112 14.27 2.89 18.48
N ASP A 113 12.99 2.93 18.84
CA ASP A 113 12.53 3.24 20.20
C ASP A 113 13.05 2.17 21.17
N GLY A 114 12.84 0.89 20.84
CA GLY A 114 13.38 -0.24 21.60
C GLY A 114 14.89 -0.24 21.72
N LEU A 115 15.61 -0.08 20.60
CA LEU A 115 17.08 -0.04 20.58
C LEU A 115 17.66 1.08 21.43
N ARG A 116 16.96 2.22 21.55
CA ARG A 116 17.38 3.37 22.35
C ARG A 116 16.85 3.35 23.79
N GLY A 117 16.09 2.33 24.17
CA GLY A 117 15.48 2.22 25.50
C GLY A 117 14.49 3.34 25.81
N ILE A 118 13.80 3.89 24.80
CA ILE A 118 12.76 4.90 24.98
C ILE A 118 11.61 4.30 25.80
N ASP A 119 11.05 5.05 26.73
CA ASP A 119 9.93 4.55 27.55
C ASP A 119 8.80 4.03 26.65
N PRO A 120 8.36 2.77 26.84
CA PRO A 120 7.26 2.19 26.08
C PRO A 120 5.98 3.04 26.08
N ALA A 121 5.75 3.83 27.15
CA ALA A 121 4.61 4.76 27.18
C ALA A 121 4.70 5.85 26.12
N ALA A 122 5.90 6.40 25.86
CA ALA A 122 6.11 7.39 24.81
C ALA A 122 5.96 6.77 23.41
N THR A 123 6.51 5.57 23.19
CA THR A 123 6.32 4.80 21.94
C THR A 123 4.82 4.57 21.68
N ARG A 124 4.08 4.12 22.68
CA ARG A 124 2.64 3.90 22.61
C ARG A 124 1.88 5.18 22.25
N GLU A 125 2.18 6.29 22.92
CA GLU A 125 1.53 7.57 22.66
C GLU A 125 1.73 8.06 21.23
N ASN A 126 2.96 7.92 20.69
CA ASN A 126 3.26 8.32 19.32
C ASN A 126 2.50 7.45 18.31
N LEU A 127 2.49 6.12 18.47
CA LEU A 127 1.75 5.20 17.61
C LEU A 127 0.24 5.43 17.69
N ASP A 128 -0.31 5.70 18.89
CA ASP A 128 -1.71 6.05 19.09
C ASP A 128 -2.10 7.31 18.31
N LYS A 129 -1.26 8.37 18.38
CA LYS A 129 -1.45 9.60 17.60
C LYS A 129 -1.38 9.36 16.10
N ILE A 130 -0.43 8.52 15.63
CA ILE A 130 -0.31 8.14 14.22
C ILE A 130 -1.60 7.47 13.74
N LEU A 131 -2.06 6.43 14.44
CA LEU A 131 -3.26 5.68 14.07
C LEU A 131 -4.54 6.55 14.16
N SER A 132 -4.64 7.39 15.19
CA SER A 132 -5.73 8.38 15.33
C SER A 132 -5.78 9.32 14.12
N LYS A 133 -4.64 9.84 13.70
CA LYS A 133 -4.54 10.76 12.55
C LYS A 133 -4.89 10.08 11.25
N LEU A 134 -4.42 8.85 11.01
CA LEU A 134 -4.80 8.05 9.84
C LEU A 134 -6.32 7.85 9.79
N LYS A 135 -6.92 7.46 10.91
CA LYS A 135 -8.38 7.29 11.04
C LYS A 135 -9.14 8.58 10.76
N GLN A 136 -8.70 9.73 11.31
CA GLN A 136 -9.32 11.05 11.07
C GLN A 136 -9.25 11.46 9.60
N ARG A 137 -8.21 11.06 8.88
CA ARG A 137 -8.05 11.31 7.45
C ARG A 137 -8.74 10.27 6.56
N GLY A 138 -9.39 9.26 7.15
CA GLY A 138 -10.03 8.17 6.41
C GLY A 138 -9.05 7.27 5.65
N VAL A 139 -7.78 7.25 6.07
CA VAL A 139 -6.74 6.43 5.43
C VAL A 139 -6.62 5.09 6.13
N PRO A 140 -6.90 3.97 5.47
CA PRO A 140 -6.70 2.63 6.00
C PRO A 140 -5.27 2.41 6.50
N ALA A 141 -5.11 1.67 7.60
CA ALA A 141 -3.81 1.33 8.16
C ALA A 141 -3.65 -0.18 8.35
N LEU A 142 -2.42 -0.68 8.20
CA LEU A 142 -1.95 -1.97 8.70
C LEU A 142 -0.85 -1.67 9.72
N LEU A 143 -1.03 -2.09 10.97
CA LEU A 143 0.01 -1.95 11.99
C LEU A 143 0.93 -3.17 11.94
N ALA A 144 2.23 -2.94 11.68
CA ALA A 144 3.26 -3.96 11.75
C ALA A 144 3.95 -3.88 13.11
N GLY A 145 3.77 -4.92 13.92
CA GLY A 145 4.29 -4.97 15.29
C GLY A 145 5.79 -5.15 15.35
N MET A 146 6.36 -4.75 16.50
CA MET A 146 7.77 -4.90 16.82
C MET A 146 7.91 -5.50 18.23
N MET A 147 9.03 -6.16 18.49
CA MET A 147 9.38 -6.69 19.79
C MET A 147 10.58 -5.96 20.39
N ALA A 148 10.57 -5.79 21.71
CA ALA A 148 11.66 -5.16 22.44
C ALA A 148 12.95 -6.01 22.40
N PRO A 149 14.13 -5.37 22.37
CA PRO A 149 15.38 -6.05 22.69
C PRO A 149 15.32 -6.68 24.09
N ARG A 150 15.69 -7.96 24.21
CA ARG A 150 15.53 -8.74 25.45
C ARG A 150 16.52 -8.34 26.56
N ASN A 151 17.59 -7.63 26.23
CA ASN A 151 18.58 -7.11 27.17
C ASN A 151 18.09 -5.90 28.00
N LEU A 152 16.93 -5.32 27.68
CA LEU A 152 16.34 -4.21 28.43
C LEU A 152 15.51 -4.65 29.66
N GLY A 153 15.48 -5.93 29.94
CA GLY A 153 14.78 -6.52 31.07
C GLY A 153 13.32 -6.87 30.78
N ALA A 154 12.81 -7.80 31.59
CA ALA A 154 11.48 -8.41 31.37
C ALA A 154 10.33 -7.42 31.47
N ASP A 155 10.44 -6.40 32.35
CA ASP A 155 9.39 -5.39 32.52
C ASP A 155 9.28 -4.51 31.28
N TYR A 156 10.39 -4.00 30.79
CA TYR A 156 10.42 -3.22 29.55
C TYR A 156 9.84 -4.04 28.38
N GLY A 157 10.31 -5.29 28.22
CA GLY A 157 9.81 -6.18 27.17
C GLY A 157 8.30 -6.38 27.20
N ARG A 158 7.73 -6.69 28.37
CA ARG A 158 6.26 -6.85 28.51
C ARG A 158 5.49 -5.58 28.10
N ARG A 159 5.94 -4.42 28.63
CA ARG A 159 5.29 -3.13 28.34
C ARG A 159 5.38 -2.76 26.87
N PHE A 160 6.52 -2.98 26.23
CA PHE A 160 6.74 -2.67 24.82
C PHE A 160 5.97 -3.62 23.90
N ASP A 161 6.08 -4.93 24.11
CA ASP A 161 5.47 -5.93 23.24
C ASP A 161 3.93 -5.85 23.28
N ALA A 162 3.33 -5.37 24.38
CA ALA A 162 1.89 -5.17 24.52
C ALA A 162 1.34 -3.98 23.70
N ILE A 163 2.17 -3.02 23.29
CA ILE A 163 1.74 -1.79 22.61
C ILE A 163 0.92 -2.12 21.34
N TYR A 164 1.46 -2.99 20.49
CA TYR A 164 0.89 -3.22 19.17
C TYR A 164 -0.46 -3.94 19.19
N PRO A 165 -0.65 -5.05 19.91
CA PRO A 165 -1.95 -5.69 19.98
C PRO A 165 -3.01 -4.83 20.69
N GLU A 166 -2.61 -4.03 21.70
CA GLU A 166 -3.53 -3.11 22.36
C GLU A 166 -3.99 -1.99 21.44
N LEU A 167 -3.05 -1.34 20.72
CA LEU A 167 -3.39 -0.27 19.78
C LEU A 167 -4.17 -0.79 18.57
N ALA A 168 -3.82 -1.96 18.04
CA ALA A 168 -4.58 -2.58 16.96
C ALA A 168 -6.05 -2.80 17.34
N LYS A 169 -6.29 -3.30 18.56
CA LYS A 169 -7.65 -3.46 19.13
C LYS A 169 -8.34 -2.12 19.37
N GLN A 170 -7.63 -1.14 19.95
CA GLN A 170 -8.16 0.19 20.27
C GLN A 170 -8.64 0.95 19.02
N HIS A 171 -7.87 0.87 17.94
CA HIS A 171 -8.15 1.58 16.69
C HIS A 171 -8.95 0.76 15.66
N ASP A 172 -9.21 -0.52 15.94
CA ASP A 172 -9.83 -1.47 15.00
C ASP A 172 -9.05 -1.55 13.68
N VAL A 173 -7.72 -1.67 13.77
CA VAL A 173 -6.83 -1.81 12.62
C VAL A 173 -6.22 -3.22 12.56
N PRO A 174 -6.03 -3.79 11.37
CA PRO A 174 -5.31 -5.04 11.21
C PRO A 174 -3.90 -4.97 11.82
N LEU A 175 -3.47 -6.05 12.46
CA LEU A 175 -2.14 -6.22 13.03
C LEU A 175 -1.39 -7.32 12.30
N TYR A 176 -0.18 -7.02 11.83
CA TYR A 176 0.84 -8.03 11.56
C TYR A 176 1.74 -8.12 12.82
N PRO A 177 1.74 -9.22 13.57
CA PRO A 177 2.21 -9.20 14.97
C PRO A 177 3.68 -8.86 15.17
N PHE A 178 4.56 -9.34 14.27
CA PHE A 178 5.99 -9.07 14.36
C PHE A 178 6.62 -8.93 12.96
N PHE A 179 7.10 -7.73 12.64
CA PHE A 179 7.62 -7.42 11.30
C PHE A 179 8.79 -8.32 10.89
N LEU A 180 9.66 -8.67 11.83
CA LEU A 180 10.84 -9.51 11.61
C LEU A 180 10.59 -11.01 11.86
N GLU A 181 9.34 -11.48 11.83
CA GLU A 181 8.99 -12.89 12.03
C GLU A 181 9.72 -13.79 11.03
N GLY A 182 10.44 -14.79 11.57
CA GLY A 182 11.23 -15.74 10.79
C GLY A 182 12.57 -15.18 10.25
N VAL A 183 12.94 -13.95 10.65
CA VAL A 183 14.20 -13.29 10.24
C VAL A 183 15.05 -12.89 11.45
N ALA A 184 14.42 -12.37 12.51
CA ALA A 184 15.14 -11.91 13.67
C ALA A 184 16.05 -13.03 14.24
N MET A 185 17.29 -12.68 14.56
CA MET A 185 18.31 -13.58 15.13
C MET A 185 18.82 -14.70 14.19
N ASP A 186 18.36 -14.79 12.94
CA ASP A 186 18.94 -15.71 11.96
C ASP A 186 20.13 -15.04 11.26
N PRO A 187 21.37 -15.48 11.47
CA PRO A 187 22.55 -14.85 10.87
C PRO A 187 22.62 -14.98 9.35
N LYS A 188 21.84 -15.87 8.73
CA LYS A 188 21.76 -16.03 7.27
C LYS A 188 20.81 -15.01 6.63
N LEU A 189 19.87 -14.51 7.42
CA LEU A 189 18.84 -13.59 6.97
C LEU A 189 19.07 -12.15 7.44
N ASN A 190 20.11 -11.92 8.25
CA ASN A 190 20.54 -10.62 8.72
C ASN A 190 21.94 -10.29 8.21
N GLN A 191 22.19 -9.01 8.01
CA GLN A 191 23.50 -8.47 7.68
C GLN A 191 24.48 -8.67 8.84
N GLU A 192 25.77 -8.38 8.65
CA GLU A 192 26.82 -8.54 9.67
C GLU A 192 26.53 -7.84 11.00
N ASP A 193 25.69 -6.80 10.98
CA ASP A 193 25.28 -6.08 12.19
C ASP A 193 24.25 -6.84 13.05
N GLY A 194 23.70 -7.95 12.53
CA GLY A 194 22.73 -8.81 13.21
C GLY A 194 21.35 -8.18 13.42
N MET A 195 21.10 -7.01 12.84
CA MET A 195 19.85 -6.24 13.02
C MET A 195 19.08 -6.00 11.71
N HIS A 196 19.80 -5.68 10.64
CA HIS A 196 19.18 -5.38 9.37
C HIS A 196 19.09 -6.62 8.49
N PRO A 197 17.93 -6.91 7.88
CA PRO A 197 17.77 -8.04 6.98
C PRO A 197 18.69 -7.98 5.77
N THR A 198 19.13 -9.15 5.29
CA THR A 198 19.67 -9.30 3.92
C THR A 198 18.55 -9.22 2.90
N GLN A 199 18.87 -9.23 1.61
CA GLN A 199 17.87 -9.32 0.54
C GLN A 199 16.94 -10.53 0.72
N GLU A 200 17.49 -11.68 1.11
CA GLU A 200 16.75 -12.91 1.40
C GLU A 200 15.88 -12.76 2.65
N GLY A 201 16.40 -12.08 3.68
CA GLY A 201 15.63 -11.74 4.88
C GLY A 201 14.42 -10.87 4.55
N VAL A 202 14.59 -9.84 3.70
CA VAL A 202 13.48 -9.02 3.22
C VAL A 202 12.47 -9.87 2.44
N ALA A 203 12.91 -10.82 1.61
CA ALA A 203 12.00 -11.71 0.90
C ALA A 203 11.16 -12.59 1.85
N VAL A 204 11.74 -13.02 2.97
CA VAL A 204 11.01 -13.74 4.03
C VAL A 204 9.96 -12.82 4.67
N ILE A 205 10.34 -11.58 5.05
CA ILE A 205 9.40 -10.60 5.62
C ILE A 205 8.23 -10.35 4.66
N VAL A 206 8.52 -10.08 3.39
CA VAL A 206 7.48 -9.85 2.38
C VAL A 206 6.54 -11.04 2.25
N ARG A 207 7.07 -12.25 2.14
CA ARG A 207 6.26 -13.47 2.06
C ARG A 207 5.32 -13.61 3.26
N ASN A 208 5.81 -13.31 4.46
CA ASN A 208 5.07 -13.48 5.70
C ASN A 208 3.99 -12.40 5.90
N ILE A 209 4.26 -11.13 5.58
CA ILE A 209 3.28 -10.03 5.73
C ILE A 209 2.27 -9.97 4.57
N LEU A 210 2.59 -10.53 3.40
CA LEU A 210 1.78 -10.44 2.19
C LEU A 210 0.30 -10.83 2.38
N PRO A 211 -0.05 -11.91 3.13
CA PRO A 211 -1.44 -12.25 3.40
C PRO A 211 -2.19 -11.14 4.16
N SER A 212 -1.54 -10.47 5.12
CA SER A 212 -2.14 -9.37 5.88
C SER A 212 -2.38 -8.15 4.98
N VAL A 213 -1.43 -7.82 4.10
CA VAL A 213 -1.58 -6.70 3.15
C VAL A 213 -2.70 -6.99 2.14
N THR A 214 -2.73 -8.20 1.56
CA THR A 214 -3.78 -8.57 0.59
C THR A 214 -5.17 -8.56 1.22
N ALA A 215 -5.32 -9.01 2.47
CA ALA A 215 -6.59 -8.97 3.19
C ALA A 215 -7.12 -7.53 3.37
N VAL A 216 -6.23 -6.56 3.65
CA VAL A 216 -6.61 -5.14 3.71
C VAL A 216 -7.04 -4.63 2.34
N LEU A 217 -6.25 -4.90 1.30
CA LEU A 217 -6.56 -4.47 -0.07
C LEU A 217 -7.89 -5.04 -0.57
N ASP A 218 -8.18 -6.30 -0.27
CA ASP A 218 -9.45 -6.94 -0.66
C ASP A 218 -10.65 -6.36 0.10
N LYS A 219 -10.46 -5.98 1.38
CA LYS A 219 -11.49 -5.26 2.16
C LYS A 219 -11.76 -3.88 1.57
N MET A 220 -10.72 -3.16 1.16
CA MET A 220 -10.85 -1.85 0.52
C MET A 220 -11.61 -1.93 -0.81
N LYS A 221 -11.33 -2.93 -1.67
CA LYS A 221 -12.04 -3.15 -2.93
C LYS A 221 -13.54 -3.43 -2.78
N LYS A 222 -13.94 -4.03 -1.65
CA LYS A 222 -15.36 -4.34 -1.37
C LYS A 222 -16.13 -3.15 -0.80
N ALA A 223 -15.43 -2.13 -0.31
CA ALA A 223 -16.04 -0.96 0.32
C ALA A 223 -16.21 0.24 -0.63
N GLY A 224 -15.58 0.22 -1.80
CA GLY A 224 -15.70 1.22 -2.87
C GLY A 224 -16.44 0.66 -4.07
#